data_f486b250c884d4ac2c83e173aa8f0f28
#
_entry.id   f486b250c884d4ac2c83e173aa8f0f28
#
_cell.length_a   1.000
_cell.length_b   1.000
_cell.length_c   1.000
_cell.angle_alpha   90.00
_cell.angle_beta   90.00
_cell.angle_gamma   90.00
#
_symmetry.space_group_name_H-M   'P 1'
#
loop_
_entity.id
_entity.type
_entity.pdbx_description
1 polymer ?
#
loop_
_entity_poly.entity_id
_entity_poly.type
_entity_poly.pdbx_seq_one_letter_code
_entity_poly.pdbx_strand_id
1 'polypeptide(L)'
;MRYFIQPSIIFLLLVTRGFSMSTWEHEARLMTHLFGNNTFASLTRPNPNGGGALNVTIGLAYVQLMDLDEHHQMLKSNIWIRQYWTNEALAWNPTDYGNISVINIDPVHAWLPDIVLYNNARAISAISGGVLYQFKKKLVLHFDGSIQWFAPTIIQTSCHIDPSLYPFDRQNCSVILGSWTHNGFELDVFAQKDSIDTEFYQESSEFHLVTSQSRKLVQNFSCCAEPYPLLVFDLVFQRHSTYYFINIIIPTALITCLSCLSFVLPSGERVTVGLNVFFTITFINLYNMQKVPQTSTTSLMNRFLHACTVLTAFCMCSNACVLIMLSLKNVQVPFFIKYLIFEVIAPSVGLHTNEMFSSTKRREDSSWRIKTDFQVAPKTIYTRIEKELRKDFWRCCAQTLDRCCFIAFVVLFLSLSLNFVTVDLRDSSRGKLSS
;
A
#
# COMPACT_ATOMS: atom_id res chain seq x y z
N MET A 1 -79.50 -59.54 19.47
CA MET A 1 -78.88 -58.70 20.53
C MET A 1 -78.26 -57.52 19.89
N ARG A 2 -78.89 -56.37 19.98
CA ARG A 2 -78.34 -55.07 19.48
C ARG A 2 -77.71 -54.39 20.68
N TYR A 3 -76.36 -54.18 20.61
CA TYR A 3 -75.64 -53.37 21.59
C TYR A 3 -75.82 -51.89 21.26
N PHE A 4 -76.57 -51.20 22.09
CA PHE A 4 -76.63 -49.74 22.12
C PHE A 4 -75.33 -49.25 22.75
N ILE A 5 -74.42 -48.65 21.97
CA ILE A 5 -73.28 -47.92 22.48
C ILE A 5 -73.81 -46.53 22.83
N GLN A 6 -73.72 -46.17 24.11
CA GLN A 6 -74.15 -44.85 24.62
C GLN A 6 -73.36 -43.73 24.02
N PRO A 7 -73.95 -42.69 23.44
CA PRO A 7 -73.29 -41.56 22.84
C PRO A 7 -72.52 -40.65 23.83
N SER A 8 -72.68 -40.83 25.13
CA SER A 8 -72.07 -40.01 26.18
C SER A 8 -70.52 -40.23 26.37
N ILE A 9 -69.98 -41.38 25.98
CA ILE A 9 -68.57 -41.67 26.15
C ILE A 9 -67.75 -41.06 25.03
N ILE A 10 -68.30 -40.87 23.86
CA ILE A 10 -67.56 -40.22 22.71
C ILE A 10 -67.41 -38.71 22.90
N PHE A 11 -68.42 -38.08 23.64
CA PHE A 11 -68.29 -36.65 23.91
C PHE A 11 -67.29 -36.32 25.01
N LEU A 12 -66.97 -37.24 25.92
CA LEU A 12 -66.03 -37.03 27.01
C LEU A 12 -64.56 -37.21 26.50
N LEU A 13 -64.30 -37.96 25.41
CA LEU A 13 -63.00 -38.16 24.82
C LEU A 13 -62.61 -37.06 23.84
N LEU A 14 -63.52 -36.19 23.42
CA LEU A 14 -63.28 -35.05 22.56
C LEU A 14 -62.95 -33.74 23.33
N VAL A 15 -63.29 -33.69 24.65
CA VAL A 15 -63.06 -32.49 25.47
C VAL A 15 -61.71 -32.50 26.17
N THR A 16 -60.93 -33.59 26.14
CA THR A 16 -59.56 -33.65 26.73
C THR A 16 -58.44 -33.59 25.76
N ARG A 17 -58.64 -33.23 24.48
CA ARG A 17 -57.56 -32.70 23.69
C ARG A 17 -57.34 -31.27 24.17
N GLY A 18 -56.49 -31.15 25.17
CA GLY A 18 -55.93 -29.86 25.54
C GLY A 18 -55.40 -29.24 24.27
N PHE A 19 -55.91 -28.08 23.88
CA PHE A 19 -55.38 -27.26 22.81
C PHE A 19 -53.95 -26.92 23.23
N SER A 20 -52.98 -27.77 22.86
CA SER A 20 -51.57 -27.38 22.91
C SER A 20 -51.41 -26.27 21.88
N MET A 21 -51.26 -25.05 22.33
CA MET A 21 -50.96 -23.91 21.45
C MET A 21 -49.73 -24.28 20.61
N SER A 22 -49.79 -23.96 19.34
CA SER A 22 -48.66 -24.17 18.44
C SER A 22 -47.53 -23.17 18.75
N THR A 23 -46.33 -23.46 18.38
CA THR A 23 -45.17 -22.59 18.63
C THR A 23 -45.39 -21.18 18.06
N TRP A 24 -46.04 -21.05 16.89
CA TRP A 24 -46.32 -19.74 16.29
C TRP A 24 -47.39 -18.93 17.08
N GLU A 25 -48.35 -19.55 17.74
CA GLU A 25 -49.32 -18.88 18.59
C GLU A 25 -48.69 -18.34 19.87
N HIS A 26 -47.73 -19.07 20.44
CA HIS A 26 -46.92 -18.59 21.56
C HIS A 26 -46.07 -17.41 21.17
N GLU A 27 -45.41 -17.46 19.99
CA GLU A 27 -44.61 -16.36 19.47
C GLU A 27 -45.46 -15.12 19.15
N ALA A 28 -46.63 -15.28 18.52
CA ALA A 28 -47.55 -14.19 18.23
C ALA A 28 -48.06 -13.50 19.52
N ARG A 29 -48.37 -14.28 20.56
CA ARG A 29 -48.78 -13.75 21.88
C ARG A 29 -47.61 -12.98 22.53
N LEU A 30 -46.38 -13.50 22.44
CA LEU A 30 -45.20 -12.83 22.95
C LEU A 30 -44.97 -11.51 22.22
N MET A 31 -45.03 -11.49 20.89
CA MET A 31 -44.92 -10.29 20.09
C MET A 31 -45.96 -9.23 20.44
N THR A 32 -47.21 -9.66 20.63
CA THR A 32 -48.27 -8.75 21.05
C THR A 32 -48.03 -8.20 22.46
N HIS A 33 -47.51 -9.00 23.38
CA HIS A 33 -47.15 -8.56 24.72
C HIS A 33 -46.05 -7.53 24.73
N LEU A 34 -44.96 -7.79 23.99
CA LEU A 34 -43.76 -6.93 23.96
C LEU A 34 -44.00 -5.61 23.20
N PHE A 35 -44.76 -5.64 22.09
CA PHE A 35 -44.87 -4.52 21.18
C PHE A 35 -46.29 -3.97 20.98
N GLY A 36 -47.33 -4.68 21.37
CA GLY A 36 -48.71 -4.29 21.10
C GLY A 36 -49.17 -3.00 21.79
N ASN A 37 -48.63 -2.68 22.95
CA ASN A 37 -48.96 -1.48 23.72
C ASN A 37 -47.78 -0.47 23.84
N ASN A 38 -46.63 -0.76 23.23
CA ASN A 38 -45.37 -0.03 23.50
C ASN A 38 -44.92 0.73 22.25
N THR A 39 -45.69 1.74 21.86
CA THR A 39 -45.42 2.62 20.72
C THR A 39 -44.09 3.40 20.86
N PHE A 40 -43.57 3.55 22.07
CA PHE A 40 -42.35 4.32 22.35
C PHE A 40 -41.08 3.47 22.57
N ALA A 41 -41.19 2.13 22.56
CA ALA A 41 -40.05 1.26 22.82
C ALA A 41 -38.89 1.43 21.81
N SER A 42 -39.21 1.80 20.58
CA SER A 42 -38.23 2.07 19.55
C SER A 42 -37.62 3.48 19.63
N LEU A 43 -38.26 4.41 20.34
CA LEU A 43 -37.82 5.81 20.43
C LEU A 43 -37.01 6.10 21.71
N THR A 44 -37.24 5.28 22.75
CA THR A 44 -36.65 5.53 24.08
C THR A 44 -35.39 4.69 24.27
N ARG A 45 -34.29 5.35 24.58
CA ARG A 45 -33.05 4.67 24.94
C ARG A 45 -33.25 3.80 26.17
N PRO A 46 -32.86 2.51 26.13
CA PRO A 46 -32.91 1.66 27.33
C PRO A 46 -32.08 2.29 28.46
N ASN A 47 -32.68 2.41 29.63
CA ASN A 47 -31.96 2.93 30.79
C ASN A 47 -31.63 1.75 31.72
N PRO A 48 -30.35 1.46 31.98
CA PRO A 48 -29.97 0.40 32.91
C PRO A 48 -30.51 0.66 34.31
N ASN A 49 -30.95 -0.39 35.03
CA ASN A 49 -31.36 -0.29 36.39
C ASN A 49 -30.28 0.36 37.27
N GLY A 50 -30.57 1.54 37.82
CA GLY A 50 -29.65 2.32 38.64
C GLY A 50 -29.08 3.58 37.98
N GLY A 51 -29.46 3.88 36.75
CA GLY A 51 -28.95 5.04 35.99
C GLY A 51 -27.52 4.86 35.49
N GLY A 52 -27.18 5.52 34.41
CA GLY A 52 -25.84 5.48 33.83
C GLY A 52 -25.83 5.28 32.33
N ALA A 53 -24.65 5.11 31.75
CA ALA A 53 -24.46 4.87 30.34
C ALA A 53 -24.95 3.47 29.93
N LEU A 54 -25.65 3.39 28.80
CA LEU A 54 -25.95 2.11 28.16
C LEU A 54 -24.68 1.53 27.56
N ASN A 55 -24.31 0.33 27.93
CA ASN A 55 -23.14 -0.36 27.38
C ASN A 55 -23.50 -1.02 26.05
N VAL A 56 -22.78 -0.62 24.99
CA VAL A 56 -22.88 -1.24 23.67
C VAL A 56 -21.55 -1.93 23.35
N THR A 57 -21.60 -3.25 23.23
CA THR A 57 -20.42 -4.03 22.84
C THR A 57 -20.38 -4.20 21.33
N ILE A 58 -19.27 -3.85 20.70
CA ILE A 58 -19.09 -3.91 19.25
C ILE A 58 -18.02 -4.96 18.92
N GLY A 59 -18.39 -5.94 18.10
CA GLY A 59 -17.48 -6.89 17.48
C GLY A 59 -17.32 -6.57 16.00
N LEU A 60 -16.11 -6.75 15.47
CA LEU A 60 -15.84 -6.60 14.06
C LEU A 60 -15.18 -7.89 13.53
N ALA A 61 -15.78 -8.50 12.49
CA ALA A 61 -15.16 -9.56 11.73
C ALA A 61 -14.68 -8.99 10.40
N TYR A 62 -13.39 -9.17 10.10
CA TYR A 62 -12.77 -8.73 8.86
C TYR A 62 -12.83 -9.86 7.82
N VAL A 63 -13.60 -9.63 6.75
CA VAL A 63 -13.84 -10.67 5.74
C VAL A 63 -12.87 -10.53 4.57
N GLN A 64 -12.68 -9.31 4.07
CA GLN A 64 -11.83 -9.11 2.89
C GLN A 64 -11.37 -7.66 2.77
N LEU A 65 -10.10 -7.48 2.42
CA LEU A 65 -9.59 -6.24 1.85
C LEU A 65 -10.00 -6.19 0.37
N MET A 66 -10.93 -5.30 0.04
CA MET A 66 -11.41 -5.16 -1.34
C MET A 66 -10.50 -4.26 -2.17
N ASP A 67 -10.04 -3.15 -1.57
CA ASP A 67 -9.20 -2.17 -2.23
C ASP A 67 -8.50 -1.28 -1.18
N LEU A 68 -7.26 -0.92 -1.43
CA LEU A 68 -6.53 0.13 -0.72
C LEU A 68 -6.13 1.18 -1.75
N ASP A 69 -6.96 2.20 -1.91
CA ASP A 69 -6.74 3.30 -2.83
C ASP A 69 -5.72 4.28 -2.24
N GLU A 70 -4.50 4.17 -2.70
CA GLU A 70 -3.38 4.97 -2.23
C GLU A 70 -3.49 6.43 -2.68
N HIS A 71 -4.08 6.65 -3.85
CA HIS A 71 -4.23 7.99 -4.43
C HIS A 71 -5.26 8.82 -3.67
N HIS A 72 -6.41 8.22 -3.35
CA HIS A 72 -7.48 8.86 -2.58
C HIS A 72 -7.35 8.64 -1.08
N GLN A 73 -6.35 7.89 -0.62
CA GLN A 73 -6.12 7.55 0.79
C GLN A 73 -7.35 6.90 1.45
N MET A 74 -7.89 5.88 0.78
CA MET A 74 -9.10 5.18 1.21
C MET A 74 -8.88 3.68 1.31
N LEU A 75 -9.38 3.10 2.40
CA LEU A 75 -9.49 1.67 2.60
C LEU A 75 -10.93 1.22 2.33
N LYS A 76 -11.13 0.29 1.41
CA LYS A 76 -12.41 -0.36 1.13
C LYS A 76 -12.39 -1.79 1.64
N SER A 77 -13.26 -2.10 2.58
CA SER A 77 -13.28 -3.39 3.28
C SER A 77 -14.67 -4.00 3.32
N ASN A 78 -14.73 -5.32 3.18
CA ASN A 78 -15.89 -6.13 3.50
C ASN A 78 -15.75 -6.62 4.95
N ILE A 79 -16.71 -6.24 5.79
CA ILE A 79 -16.71 -6.54 7.22
C ILE A 79 -18.07 -7.01 7.70
N TRP A 80 -18.10 -7.71 8.81
CA TRP A 80 -19.34 -7.94 9.56
C TRP A 80 -19.24 -7.18 10.88
N ILE A 81 -20.24 -6.31 11.14
CA ILE A 81 -20.38 -5.59 12.39
C ILE A 81 -21.36 -6.35 13.26
N ARG A 82 -20.99 -6.59 14.51
CA ARG A 82 -21.82 -7.24 15.53
C ARG A 82 -22.02 -6.25 16.67
N GLN A 83 -23.26 -5.92 16.99
CA GLN A 83 -23.60 -5.03 18.09
C GLN A 83 -24.41 -5.77 19.12
N TYR A 84 -24.10 -5.55 20.38
CA TYR A 84 -24.74 -6.18 21.52
C TYR A 84 -25.09 -5.11 22.55
N TRP A 85 -26.35 -5.10 23.01
CA TRP A 85 -26.80 -4.26 24.11
C TRP A 85 -27.96 -4.95 24.81
N THR A 86 -28.41 -4.44 25.98
CA THR A 86 -29.53 -4.99 26.74
C THR A 86 -30.64 -3.97 26.88
N ASN A 87 -31.87 -4.41 26.68
CA ASN A 87 -33.08 -3.67 26.97
C ASN A 87 -33.97 -4.50 27.89
N GLU A 88 -33.86 -4.25 29.18
CA GLU A 88 -34.60 -4.99 30.23
C GLU A 88 -36.10 -4.89 30.06
N ALA A 89 -36.63 -3.81 29.43
CA ALA A 89 -38.06 -3.66 29.15
C ALA A 89 -38.59 -4.69 28.12
N LEU A 90 -37.72 -5.36 27.40
CA LEU A 90 -38.08 -6.41 26.44
C LEU A 90 -37.77 -7.82 26.96
N ALA A 91 -37.52 -7.97 28.26
CA ALA A 91 -37.33 -9.28 28.87
C ALA A 91 -38.66 -10.01 29.10
N TRP A 92 -38.65 -11.33 28.99
CA TRP A 92 -39.82 -12.18 29.28
C TRP A 92 -39.43 -13.49 29.96
N ASN A 93 -40.43 -14.14 30.58
CA ASN A 93 -40.22 -15.48 31.13
C ASN A 93 -40.59 -16.55 30.07
N PRO A 94 -39.64 -17.38 29.61
CA PRO A 94 -39.89 -18.39 28.59
C PRO A 94 -41.03 -19.36 28.91
N THR A 95 -41.22 -19.70 30.19
CA THR A 95 -42.26 -20.66 30.62
C THR A 95 -43.68 -20.20 30.26
N ASP A 96 -43.91 -18.88 30.20
CA ASP A 96 -45.24 -18.31 29.91
C ASP A 96 -45.53 -18.31 28.40
N TYR A 97 -44.51 -18.56 27.56
CA TYR A 97 -44.59 -18.50 26.10
C TYR A 97 -44.05 -19.76 25.43
N GLY A 98 -44.40 -20.95 25.99
CA GLY A 98 -44.03 -22.23 25.37
C GLY A 98 -42.53 -22.51 25.30
N ASN A 99 -41.76 -22.00 26.29
CA ASN A 99 -40.31 -22.10 26.41
C ASN A 99 -39.54 -21.41 25.26
N ILE A 100 -40.13 -20.39 24.64
CA ILE A 100 -39.41 -19.57 23.64
C ILE A 100 -38.37 -18.71 24.36
N SER A 101 -37.10 -18.95 24.07
CA SER A 101 -35.96 -18.23 24.66
C SER A 101 -35.38 -17.16 23.74
N VAL A 102 -35.65 -17.22 22.43
CA VAL A 102 -35.10 -16.32 21.41
C VAL A 102 -36.14 -16.02 20.34
N ILE A 103 -36.25 -14.77 19.93
CA ILE A 103 -37.10 -14.33 18.81
C ILE A 103 -36.32 -13.40 17.89
N ASN A 104 -36.73 -13.35 16.60
CA ASN A 104 -36.17 -12.46 15.61
C ASN A 104 -37.17 -11.33 15.30
N ILE A 105 -36.79 -10.09 15.66
CA ILE A 105 -37.64 -8.91 15.52
C ILE A 105 -37.14 -7.97 14.42
N ASP A 106 -38.07 -7.17 13.87
CA ASP A 106 -37.67 -6.10 12.95
C ASP A 106 -37.04 -4.93 13.73
N PRO A 107 -35.97 -4.32 13.24
CA PRO A 107 -35.33 -3.17 13.87
C PRO A 107 -36.21 -1.98 14.16
N VAL A 108 -37.34 -1.84 13.45
CA VAL A 108 -38.35 -0.76 13.66
C VAL A 108 -39.02 -0.86 15.04
N HIS A 109 -39.06 -2.05 15.64
CA HIS A 109 -39.72 -2.30 16.90
C HIS A 109 -38.85 -2.14 18.14
N ALA A 110 -37.52 -1.93 17.95
CA ALA A 110 -36.60 -1.76 19.07
C ALA A 110 -35.76 -0.49 18.89
N TRP A 111 -35.32 0.08 20.01
CA TRP A 111 -34.32 1.12 19.98
C TRP A 111 -33.00 0.57 19.45
N LEU A 112 -32.34 1.33 18.59
CA LEU A 112 -31.06 0.99 18.01
C LEU A 112 -29.97 2.00 18.44
N PRO A 113 -28.76 1.54 18.82
CA PRO A 113 -27.65 2.43 19.05
C PRO A 113 -27.25 3.15 17.75
N ASP A 114 -27.04 4.45 17.80
CA ASP A 114 -26.68 5.32 16.67
C ASP A 114 -25.19 5.26 16.32
N ILE A 115 -24.64 4.05 16.26
CA ILE A 115 -23.23 3.84 15.96
C ILE A 115 -22.93 4.22 14.52
N VAL A 116 -21.99 5.14 14.33
CA VAL A 116 -21.55 5.64 13.02
C VAL A 116 -20.08 5.36 12.79
N LEU A 117 -19.68 5.42 11.52
CA LEU A 117 -18.30 5.33 11.08
C LEU A 117 -17.69 6.75 11.03
N TYR A 118 -16.90 7.11 12.03
CA TYR A 118 -16.34 8.48 12.18
C TYR A 118 -15.40 8.88 11.05
N ASN A 119 -14.61 7.95 10.53
CA ASN A 119 -13.68 8.19 9.44
C ASN A 119 -14.20 7.67 8.08
N ASN A 120 -15.51 7.82 7.84
CA ASN A 120 -16.14 7.46 6.58
C ASN A 120 -15.59 8.32 5.42
N ALA A 121 -15.16 7.67 4.33
CA ALA A 121 -14.62 8.30 3.13
C ALA A 121 -15.54 8.15 1.90
N ARG A 122 -16.77 7.65 2.07
CA ARG A 122 -17.70 7.45 0.96
C ARG A 122 -18.40 8.74 0.57
N ALA A 123 -18.22 9.18 -0.68
CA ALA A 123 -18.78 10.42 -1.20
C ALA A 123 -20.32 10.41 -1.37
N ILE A 124 -20.96 9.24 -1.44
CA ILE A 124 -22.38 9.10 -1.83
C ILE A 124 -23.33 9.10 -0.61
N SER A 125 -22.85 8.92 0.60
CA SER A 125 -23.71 9.09 1.76
C SER A 125 -23.80 10.58 2.07
N ALA A 126 -24.83 11.22 1.57
CA ALA A 126 -25.10 12.65 1.78
C ALA A 126 -25.24 13.05 3.25
N ILE A 127 -25.22 12.10 4.17
CA ILE A 127 -25.35 12.31 5.59
C ILE A 127 -24.31 11.43 6.30
N SER A 128 -23.48 12.06 7.12
CA SER A 128 -22.50 11.50 8.02
C SER A 128 -22.95 10.17 8.66
N GLY A 129 -22.03 9.25 8.76
CA GLY A 129 -22.22 8.00 9.45
C GLY A 129 -22.31 6.78 8.57
N GLY A 130 -22.44 6.96 7.27
CA GLY A 130 -22.41 5.85 6.32
C GLY A 130 -23.60 4.90 6.45
N VAL A 131 -23.48 3.80 5.75
CA VAL A 131 -24.54 2.84 5.44
C VAL A 131 -24.94 1.93 6.62
N LEU A 132 -24.39 2.14 7.82
CA LEU A 132 -24.69 1.29 8.99
C LEU A 132 -26.19 1.22 9.31
N TYR A 133 -26.94 2.28 9.04
CA TYR A 133 -28.39 2.31 9.24
C TYR A 133 -29.23 1.65 8.13
N GLN A 134 -28.65 1.24 7.02
CA GLN A 134 -29.40 0.57 5.95
C GLN A 134 -29.53 -0.94 6.12
N PHE A 135 -29.13 -1.47 7.26
CA PHE A 135 -29.27 -2.89 7.54
C PHE A 135 -30.73 -3.25 7.87
N LYS A 136 -31.44 -3.74 6.87
CA LYS A 136 -32.78 -4.37 7.07
C LYS A 136 -32.62 -5.82 7.58
N LYS A 137 -31.69 -6.05 8.51
CA LYS A 137 -31.52 -7.37 9.13
C LYS A 137 -32.23 -7.41 10.45
N LYS A 138 -32.91 -8.54 10.72
CA LYS A 138 -33.60 -8.74 11.97
C LYS A 138 -32.62 -8.71 13.14
N LEU A 139 -33.12 -8.23 14.28
CA LEU A 139 -32.45 -8.32 15.57
C LEU A 139 -32.74 -9.68 16.17
N VAL A 140 -31.79 -10.26 16.86
CA VAL A 140 -31.95 -11.44 17.70
C VAL A 140 -32.17 -10.94 19.11
N LEU A 141 -33.39 -11.14 19.65
CA LEU A 141 -33.78 -10.76 21.01
C LEU A 141 -33.87 -12.01 21.86
N HIS A 142 -33.14 -12.04 22.95
CA HIS A 142 -33.16 -13.11 23.93
C HIS A 142 -34.11 -12.79 25.09
N PHE A 143 -34.54 -13.82 25.81
CA PHE A 143 -35.53 -13.73 26.90
C PHE A 143 -35.08 -12.82 28.06
N ASP A 144 -33.77 -12.63 28.25
CA ASP A 144 -33.19 -11.75 29.26
C ASP A 144 -33.14 -10.27 28.83
N GLY A 145 -33.67 -9.93 27.65
CA GLY A 145 -33.64 -8.61 27.07
C GLY A 145 -32.32 -8.29 26.35
N SER A 146 -31.39 -9.24 26.22
CA SER A 146 -30.18 -9.02 25.43
C SER A 146 -30.50 -9.05 23.93
N ILE A 147 -29.98 -8.05 23.22
CA ILE A 147 -30.20 -7.83 21.80
C ILE A 147 -28.89 -7.99 21.06
N GLN A 148 -28.92 -8.70 19.94
CA GLN A 148 -27.82 -8.90 19.05
C GLN A 148 -28.20 -8.44 17.65
N TRP A 149 -27.33 -7.63 17.04
CA TRP A 149 -27.52 -7.12 15.69
C TRP A 149 -26.29 -7.37 14.84
N PHE A 150 -26.40 -8.25 13.85
CA PHE A 150 -25.31 -8.66 12.97
C PHE A 150 -25.58 -8.18 11.57
N ALA A 151 -24.59 -7.49 10.99
CA ALA A 151 -24.74 -6.90 9.68
C ALA A 151 -23.47 -7.03 8.85
N PRO A 152 -23.53 -7.76 7.71
CA PRO A 152 -22.48 -7.71 6.70
C PRO A 152 -22.55 -6.38 5.97
N THR A 153 -21.39 -5.74 5.77
CA THR A 153 -21.33 -4.45 5.09
C THR A 153 -20.00 -4.22 4.39
N ILE A 154 -20.03 -3.36 3.37
CA ILE A 154 -18.85 -2.83 2.73
C ILE A 154 -18.68 -1.40 3.19
N ILE A 155 -17.56 -1.10 3.83
CA ILE A 155 -17.20 0.24 4.29
C ILE A 155 -16.07 0.82 3.47
N GLN A 156 -16.00 2.15 3.45
CA GLN A 156 -14.87 2.93 2.93
C GLN A 156 -14.42 3.89 4.03
N THR A 157 -13.20 3.72 4.50
CA THR A 157 -12.62 4.56 5.55
C THR A 157 -11.45 5.36 5.02
N SER A 158 -11.25 6.57 5.54
CA SER A 158 -10.02 7.30 5.29
C SER A 158 -8.86 6.57 5.96
N CYS A 159 -7.76 6.44 5.23
CA CYS A 159 -6.53 5.83 5.72
C CYS A 159 -5.35 6.65 5.24
N HIS A 160 -4.56 7.17 6.17
CA HIS A 160 -3.33 7.88 5.81
C HIS A 160 -2.28 6.88 5.31
N ILE A 161 -1.89 7.01 4.05
CA ILE A 161 -0.93 6.13 3.37
C ILE A 161 0.46 6.74 3.41
N ASP A 162 1.45 5.98 3.88
CA ASP A 162 2.87 6.33 3.81
C ASP A 162 3.59 5.47 2.76
N PRO A 163 3.87 6.01 1.55
CA PRO A 163 4.56 5.29 0.49
C PRO A 163 6.09 5.36 0.58
N SER A 164 6.67 5.87 1.66
CA SER A 164 8.13 6.12 1.77
C SER A 164 8.98 4.88 1.49
N LEU A 165 8.51 3.70 1.90
CA LEU A 165 9.16 2.41 1.71
C LEU A 165 8.60 1.58 0.55
N TYR A 166 7.64 2.11 -0.21
CA TYR A 166 7.04 1.40 -1.34
C TYR A 166 8.10 0.81 -2.27
N PRO A 167 8.02 -0.49 -2.66
CA PRO A 167 6.91 -1.45 -2.49
C PRO A 167 7.00 -2.36 -1.25
N PHE A 168 7.84 -2.07 -0.27
CA PHE A 168 8.00 -2.82 0.98
C PHE A 168 7.22 -2.20 2.13
N ASP A 169 6.25 -1.36 1.82
CA ASP A 169 5.49 -0.53 2.75
C ASP A 169 4.51 -1.34 3.60
N ARG A 170 4.30 -0.82 4.82
CA ARG A 170 3.24 -1.25 5.74
C ARG A 170 2.28 -0.10 5.95
N GLN A 171 0.99 -0.39 5.79
CA GLN A 171 -0.06 0.61 5.94
C GLN A 171 -0.88 0.31 7.18
N ASN A 172 -1.05 1.30 8.04
CA ASN A 172 -1.87 1.21 9.24
C ASN A 172 -3.17 1.99 9.02
N CYS A 173 -4.26 1.27 8.86
CA CYS A 173 -5.58 1.84 8.64
C CYS A 173 -6.48 1.52 9.83
N SER A 174 -7.36 2.44 10.18
CA SER A 174 -8.27 2.28 11.31
C SER A 174 -9.72 2.33 10.85
N VAL A 175 -10.58 1.57 11.54
CA VAL A 175 -12.05 1.70 11.49
C VAL A 175 -12.50 2.28 12.81
N ILE A 176 -13.09 3.47 12.80
CA ILE A 176 -13.46 4.22 14.00
C ILE A 176 -14.98 4.26 14.12
N LEU A 177 -15.50 3.60 15.17
CA LEU A 177 -16.94 3.48 15.45
C LEU A 177 -17.29 4.15 16.77
N GLY A 178 -18.44 4.81 16.82
CA GLY A 178 -18.95 5.41 18.05
C GLY A 178 -20.33 6.02 17.85
N SER A 179 -21.00 6.40 18.93
CA SER A 179 -22.28 7.12 18.86
C SER A 179 -22.04 8.55 18.35
N TRP A 180 -22.97 9.04 17.52
CA TRP A 180 -22.94 10.42 17.02
C TRP A 180 -23.67 11.38 17.95
N THR A 181 -24.81 10.95 18.51
CA THR A 181 -25.68 11.82 19.29
C THR A 181 -25.54 11.65 20.81
N HIS A 182 -25.17 10.43 21.26
CA HIS A 182 -25.05 10.14 22.69
C HIS A 182 -23.61 10.32 23.18
N ASN A 183 -23.45 11.09 24.26
CA ASN A 183 -22.18 11.25 24.96
C ASN A 183 -21.86 10.04 25.86
N GLY A 184 -20.66 10.02 26.45
CA GLY A 184 -20.20 8.89 27.28
C GLY A 184 -20.95 8.67 28.60
N PHE A 185 -21.75 9.64 29.05
CA PHE A 185 -22.62 9.46 30.21
C PHE A 185 -23.95 8.78 29.84
N GLU A 186 -24.30 8.77 28.57
CA GLU A 186 -25.52 8.16 28.05
C GLU A 186 -25.26 6.82 27.38
N LEU A 187 -24.20 6.69 26.59
CA LEU A 187 -23.84 5.49 25.87
C LEU A 187 -22.32 5.28 25.93
N ASP A 188 -21.91 4.09 26.34
CA ASP A 188 -20.52 3.69 26.35
C ASP A 188 -20.27 2.52 25.39
N VAL A 189 -19.09 2.50 24.72
CA VAL A 189 -18.75 1.47 23.75
C VAL A 189 -17.60 0.61 24.24
N PHE A 190 -17.72 -0.70 23.99
CA PHE A 190 -16.72 -1.70 24.36
C PHE A 190 -16.41 -2.63 23.18
N ALA A 191 -15.17 -3.08 23.08
CA ALA A 191 -14.82 -4.13 22.13
C ALA A 191 -15.30 -5.49 22.62
N GLN A 192 -15.80 -6.33 21.73
CA GLN A 192 -16.13 -7.72 22.05
C GLN A 192 -14.86 -8.54 22.35
N LYS A 193 -13.76 -8.24 21.64
CA LYS A 193 -12.45 -8.87 21.80
C LYS A 193 -11.36 -7.81 21.57
N ASP A 194 -10.18 -8.02 22.10
CA ASP A 194 -9.00 -7.15 21.90
C ASP A 194 -8.45 -7.22 20.47
N SER A 195 -8.78 -8.26 19.72
CA SER A 195 -8.43 -8.44 18.32
C SER A 195 -9.68 -8.52 17.45
N ILE A 196 -9.55 -8.17 16.18
CA ILE A 196 -10.59 -8.33 15.17
C ILE A 196 -10.72 -9.82 14.83
N ASP A 197 -11.96 -10.28 14.61
CA ASP A 197 -12.24 -11.65 14.20
C ASP A 197 -11.84 -11.83 12.73
N THR A 198 -10.91 -12.75 12.45
CA THR A 198 -10.39 -13.07 11.12
C THR A 198 -10.72 -14.50 10.67
N GLU A 199 -11.67 -15.17 11.32
CA GLU A 199 -12.04 -16.55 10.99
C GLU A 199 -12.49 -16.73 9.53
N PHE A 200 -13.17 -15.70 8.98
CA PHE A 200 -13.63 -15.70 7.58
C PHE A 200 -12.78 -14.81 6.66
N TYR A 201 -11.57 -14.46 7.09
CA TYR A 201 -10.72 -13.59 6.31
C TYR A 201 -10.24 -14.26 5.01
N GLN A 202 -10.49 -13.58 3.90
CA GLN A 202 -9.97 -13.93 2.58
C GLN A 202 -8.73 -13.08 2.31
N GLU A 203 -7.60 -13.75 2.15
CA GLU A 203 -6.33 -13.08 1.90
C GLU A 203 -6.35 -12.35 0.56
N SER A 204 -5.84 -11.13 0.55
CA SER A 204 -5.67 -10.33 -0.66
C SER A 204 -4.40 -10.76 -1.40
N SER A 205 -4.45 -10.74 -2.74
CA SER A 205 -3.28 -11.00 -3.57
C SER A 205 -2.21 -9.89 -3.49
N GLU A 206 -2.59 -8.70 -3.07
CA GLU A 206 -1.69 -7.53 -3.02
C GLU A 206 -1.19 -7.22 -1.62
N PHE A 207 -2.00 -7.47 -0.59
CA PHE A 207 -1.67 -7.15 0.80
C PHE A 207 -1.92 -8.33 1.74
N HIS A 208 -1.03 -8.49 2.69
CA HIS A 208 -1.16 -9.42 3.81
C HIS A 208 -1.57 -8.65 5.08
N LEU A 209 -2.57 -9.15 5.82
CA LEU A 209 -2.96 -8.60 7.12
C LEU A 209 -1.97 -9.11 8.19
N VAL A 210 -1.15 -8.22 8.73
CA VAL A 210 -0.11 -8.57 9.71
C VAL A 210 -0.66 -8.65 11.13
N THR A 211 -1.36 -7.59 11.55
CA THR A 211 -1.95 -7.50 12.90
C THR A 211 -3.26 -6.75 12.86
N SER A 212 -4.09 -7.03 13.85
CA SER A 212 -5.33 -6.31 14.08
C SER A 212 -5.55 -6.14 15.58
N GLN A 213 -5.90 -4.93 16.00
CA GLN A 213 -6.14 -4.60 17.42
C GLN A 213 -7.38 -3.74 17.56
N SER A 214 -8.07 -3.88 18.69
CA SER A 214 -9.11 -2.96 19.09
C SER A 214 -8.68 -2.15 20.31
N ARG A 215 -9.01 -0.88 20.33
CA ARG A 215 -8.74 0.02 21.45
C ARG A 215 -9.88 1.01 21.63
N LYS A 216 -10.16 1.35 22.88
CA LYS A 216 -11.09 2.41 23.22
C LYS A 216 -10.36 3.75 23.26
N LEU A 217 -10.94 4.76 22.62
CA LEU A 217 -10.48 6.14 22.62
C LEU A 217 -11.59 7.01 23.19
N VAL A 218 -11.30 7.88 24.14
CA VAL A 218 -12.25 8.88 24.62
C VAL A 218 -11.86 10.21 24.01
N GLN A 219 -12.75 10.75 23.18
CA GLN A 219 -12.53 12.01 22.46
C GLN A 219 -13.30 13.14 23.13
N ASN A 220 -12.62 14.25 23.39
CA ASN A 220 -13.22 15.50 23.79
C ASN A 220 -13.26 16.44 22.60
N PHE A 221 -14.44 16.97 22.28
CA PHE A 221 -14.64 17.91 21.19
C PHE A 221 -14.75 19.33 21.74
N SER A 222 -14.30 20.31 20.97
CA SER A 222 -14.37 21.73 21.37
C SER A 222 -15.81 22.27 21.48
N CYS A 223 -16.77 21.60 20.84
CA CYS A 223 -18.20 21.96 20.90
C CYS A 223 -18.86 21.59 22.23
N CYS A 224 -18.32 20.57 22.92
CA CYS A 224 -19.09 19.83 23.90
C CYS A 224 -18.21 19.49 25.11
N ALA A 225 -18.73 19.67 26.32
CA ALA A 225 -17.98 19.39 27.55
C ALA A 225 -17.92 17.90 27.89
N GLU A 226 -18.85 17.10 27.34
CA GLU A 226 -18.98 15.68 27.61
C GLU A 226 -17.98 14.85 26.78
N PRO A 227 -17.47 13.77 27.34
CA PRO A 227 -16.60 12.85 26.62
C PRO A 227 -17.39 11.97 25.64
N TYR A 228 -16.81 11.69 24.47
CA TYR A 228 -17.38 10.77 23.48
C TYR A 228 -16.49 9.52 23.37
N PRO A 229 -16.94 8.36 23.82
CA PRO A 229 -16.21 7.12 23.70
C PRO A 229 -16.26 6.60 22.26
N LEU A 230 -15.10 6.34 21.68
CA LEU A 230 -14.92 5.78 20.36
C LEU A 230 -14.22 4.43 20.46
N LEU A 231 -14.58 3.52 19.59
CA LEU A 231 -13.89 2.24 19.44
C LEU A 231 -13.09 2.26 18.13
N VAL A 232 -11.80 2.06 18.24
CA VAL A 232 -10.87 2.08 17.11
C VAL A 232 -10.38 0.66 16.87
N PHE A 233 -10.57 0.18 15.64
CA PHE A 233 -10.03 -1.07 15.15
C PHE A 233 -8.88 -0.77 14.20
N ASP A 234 -7.65 -1.01 14.63
CA ASP A 234 -6.45 -0.78 13.85
C ASP A 234 -6.10 -2.05 13.06
N LEU A 235 -5.82 -1.88 11.76
CA LEU A 235 -5.51 -2.91 10.79
C LEU A 235 -4.18 -2.59 10.13
N VAL A 236 -3.20 -3.47 10.28
CA VAL A 236 -1.87 -3.30 9.66
C VAL A 236 -1.74 -4.23 8.47
N PHE A 237 -1.61 -3.66 7.29
CA PHE A 237 -1.41 -4.36 6.04
C PHE A 237 0.03 -4.23 5.56
N GLN A 238 0.61 -5.30 5.07
CA GLN A 238 1.91 -5.31 4.41
C GLN A 238 1.75 -5.70 2.96
N ARG A 239 2.36 -4.94 2.06
CA ARG A 239 2.31 -5.20 0.61
C ARG A 239 3.14 -6.42 0.22
N HIS A 240 2.63 -7.21 -0.73
CA HIS A 240 3.39 -8.23 -1.43
C HIS A 240 4.31 -7.60 -2.47
N SER A 241 5.59 -7.42 -2.13
CA SER A 241 6.58 -6.73 -2.96
C SER A 241 7.06 -7.52 -4.18
N THR A 242 6.86 -8.84 -4.21
CA THR A 242 7.40 -9.76 -5.24
C THR A 242 7.04 -9.34 -6.66
N TYR A 243 5.79 -8.93 -6.90
CA TYR A 243 5.35 -8.46 -8.22
C TYR A 243 6.17 -7.26 -8.71
N TYR A 244 6.37 -6.28 -7.87
CA TYR A 244 7.10 -5.05 -8.20
C TYR A 244 8.58 -5.32 -8.38
N PHE A 245 9.14 -6.20 -7.56
CA PHE A 245 10.54 -6.60 -7.65
C PHE A 245 10.85 -7.28 -8.99
N ILE A 246 10.05 -8.27 -9.38
CA ILE A 246 10.27 -9.02 -10.62
C ILE A 246 9.94 -8.20 -11.87
N ASN A 247 8.85 -7.41 -11.85
CA ASN A 247 8.36 -6.78 -13.07
C ASN A 247 8.87 -5.34 -13.29
N ILE A 248 9.36 -4.65 -12.25
CA ILE A 248 9.82 -3.26 -12.36
C ILE A 248 11.30 -3.15 -12.00
N ILE A 249 11.70 -3.62 -10.82
CA ILE A 249 13.05 -3.36 -10.29
C ILE A 249 14.10 -4.15 -11.08
N ILE A 250 13.93 -5.47 -11.25
CA ILE A 250 14.87 -6.29 -12.00
C ILE A 250 15.01 -5.83 -13.46
N PRO A 251 13.93 -5.63 -14.25
CA PRO A 251 14.08 -5.17 -15.63
C PRO A 251 14.75 -3.79 -15.72
N THR A 252 14.41 -2.86 -14.83
CA THR A 252 15.05 -1.55 -14.81
C THR A 252 16.55 -1.65 -14.50
N ALA A 253 16.94 -2.47 -13.52
CA ALA A 253 18.32 -2.71 -13.18
C ALA A 253 19.09 -3.32 -14.37
N LEU A 254 18.52 -4.31 -15.06
CA LEU A 254 19.11 -4.93 -16.23
C LEU A 254 19.28 -3.94 -17.39
N ILE A 255 18.25 -3.15 -17.68
CA ILE A 255 18.30 -2.13 -18.74
C ILE A 255 19.35 -1.06 -18.40
N THR A 256 19.42 -0.64 -17.14
CA THR A 256 20.45 0.31 -16.68
C THR A 256 21.84 -0.31 -16.81
N CYS A 257 22.01 -1.57 -16.45
CA CYS A 257 23.26 -2.30 -16.62
C CYS A 257 23.66 -2.41 -18.11
N LEU A 258 22.70 -2.66 -19.00
CA LEU A 258 22.97 -2.71 -20.45
C LEU A 258 23.46 -1.37 -21.00
N SER A 259 23.18 -0.24 -20.35
CA SER A 259 23.75 1.05 -20.76
C SER A 259 25.29 1.08 -20.70
N CYS A 260 25.92 0.22 -19.87
CA CYS A 260 27.37 0.04 -19.84
C CYS A 260 27.96 -0.43 -21.19
N LEU A 261 27.15 -1.17 -21.97
CA LEU A 261 27.62 -1.63 -23.30
C LEU A 261 27.92 -0.46 -24.24
N SER A 262 27.28 0.70 -24.03
CA SER A 262 27.53 1.87 -24.86
C SER A 262 28.98 2.34 -24.79
N PHE A 263 29.71 2.08 -23.69
CA PHE A 263 31.16 2.41 -23.59
C PHE A 263 32.07 1.51 -24.43
N VAL A 264 31.59 0.30 -24.79
CA VAL A 264 32.34 -0.69 -25.56
C VAL A 264 32.00 -0.63 -27.06
N LEU A 265 30.80 -0.15 -27.40
CA LEU A 265 30.32 -0.10 -28.77
C LEU A 265 31.06 0.90 -29.66
N PRO A 266 31.08 0.69 -31.01
CA PRO A 266 31.59 1.65 -31.96
C PRO A 266 30.91 3.02 -31.83
N SER A 267 31.64 4.08 -32.09
CA SER A 267 31.19 5.47 -31.87
C SER A 267 29.84 5.83 -32.54
N GLY A 268 29.52 5.20 -33.66
CA GLY A 268 28.28 5.50 -34.41
C GLY A 268 26.99 4.98 -33.69
N GLU A 269 27.10 3.91 -32.89
CA GLU A 269 25.94 3.26 -32.32
C GLU A 269 25.67 3.63 -30.83
N ARG A 270 26.68 4.22 -30.18
CA ARG A 270 26.64 4.58 -28.76
C ARG A 270 25.45 5.46 -28.39
N VAL A 271 25.18 6.48 -29.19
CA VAL A 271 24.09 7.44 -28.94
C VAL A 271 22.74 6.78 -29.12
N THR A 272 22.59 5.95 -30.14
CA THR A 272 21.33 5.24 -30.41
C THR A 272 20.96 4.30 -29.26
N VAL A 273 21.92 3.50 -28.78
CA VAL A 273 21.70 2.61 -27.63
C VAL A 273 21.38 3.41 -26.38
N GLY A 274 22.13 4.49 -26.10
CA GLY A 274 21.87 5.36 -24.94
C GLY A 274 20.49 5.99 -24.98
N LEU A 275 20.03 6.50 -26.11
CA LEU A 275 18.70 7.07 -26.29
C LEU A 275 17.59 6.04 -26.05
N ASN A 276 17.72 4.84 -26.62
CA ASN A 276 16.74 3.78 -26.43
C ASN A 276 16.61 3.38 -24.96
N VAL A 277 17.73 3.20 -24.25
CA VAL A 277 17.73 2.91 -22.81
C VAL A 277 17.10 4.05 -22.02
N PHE A 278 17.46 5.29 -22.30
CA PHE A 278 16.91 6.46 -21.61
C PHE A 278 15.39 6.58 -21.79
N PHE A 279 14.89 6.43 -23.00
CA PHE A 279 13.44 6.45 -23.25
C PHE A 279 12.74 5.29 -22.55
N THR A 280 13.28 4.08 -22.57
CA THR A 280 12.71 2.92 -21.91
C THR A 280 12.56 3.15 -20.40
N ILE A 281 13.60 3.64 -19.73
CA ILE A 281 13.55 3.94 -18.30
C ILE A 281 12.57 5.08 -18.00
N THR A 282 12.50 6.10 -18.87
CA THR A 282 11.55 7.19 -18.73
C THR A 282 10.11 6.70 -18.81
N PHE A 283 9.80 5.78 -19.73
CA PHE A 283 8.47 5.16 -19.81
C PHE A 283 8.13 4.35 -18.55
N ILE A 284 9.07 3.59 -18.02
CA ILE A 284 8.89 2.85 -16.75
C ILE A 284 8.59 3.83 -15.61
N ASN A 285 9.31 4.96 -15.53
CA ASN A 285 9.05 6.00 -14.54
C ASN A 285 7.64 6.59 -14.66
N LEU A 286 7.21 6.95 -15.88
CA LEU A 286 5.88 7.51 -16.12
C LEU A 286 4.77 6.52 -15.72
N TYR A 287 4.93 5.23 -16.05
CA TYR A 287 4.00 4.19 -15.64
C TYR A 287 3.91 4.07 -14.11
N ASN A 288 5.05 4.10 -13.43
CA ASN A 288 5.10 3.97 -11.98
C ASN A 288 4.51 5.20 -11.25
N MET A 289 4.68 6.40 -11.80
CA MET A 289 4.10 7.63 -11.23
C MET A 289 2.57 7.61 -11.17
N GLN A 290 1.90 6.83 -12.02
CA GLN A 290 0.43 6.68 -11.99
C GLN A 290 -0.06 5.78 -10.85
N LYS A 291 0.82 4.95 -10.29
CA LYS A 291 0.48 3.98 -9.24
C LYS A 291 0.74 4.47 -7.83
N VAL A 292 1.69 5.38 -7.66
CA VAL A 292 2.11 5.88 -6.34
C VAL A 292 1.45 7.23 -6.07
N PRO A 293 0.84 7.45 -4.88
CA PRO A 293 0.20 8.71 -4.55
C PRO A 293 1.20 9.87 -4.55
N GLN A 294 0.71 11.06 -4.89
CA GLN A 294 1.49 12.29 -4.83
C GLN A 294 1.60 12.73 -3.36
N THR A 295 2.69 12.37 -2.72
CA THR A 295 3.00 12.76 -1.35
C THR A 295 4.24 13.66 -1.31
N SER A 296 4.46 14.35 -0.21
CA SER A 296 5.66 15.17 0.03
C SER A 296 6.94 14.33 0.11
N THR A 297 6.81 13.01 0.38
CA THR A 297 7.92 12.07 0.48
C THR A 297 8.03 11.23 -0.79
N THR A 298 9.24 11.14 -1.35
CA THR A 298 9.51 10.25 -2.50
C THR A 298 9.66 8.81 -2.04
N SER A 299 8.94 7.89 -2.67
CA SER A 299 9.04 6.46 -2.37
C SER A 299 10.43 5.88 -2.69
N LEU A 300 10.80 4.79 -2.01
CA LEU A 300 12.07 4.09 -2.24
C LEU A 300 12.21 3.66 -3.71
N MET A 301 11.14 3.13 -4.30
CA MET A 301 11.12 2.73 -5.71
C MET A 301 11.32 3.93 -6.64
N ASN A 302 10.65 5.06 -6.40
CA ASN A 302 10.84 6.26 -7.22
C ASN A 302 12.27 6.78 -7.12
N ARG A 303 12.87 6.79 -5.94
CA ARG A 303 14.29 7.17 -5.76
C ARG A 303 15.21 6.28 -6.58
N PHE A 304 14.97 4.95 -6.56
CA PHE A 304 15.73 4.00 -7.37
C PHE A 304 15.58 4.28 -8.88
N LEU A 305 14.35 4.42 -9.36
CA LEU A 305 14.06 4.68 -10.78
C LEU A 305 14.65 6.02 -11.27
N HIS A 306 14.54 7.08 -10.47
CA HIS A 306 15.15 8.38 -10.78
C HIS A 306 16.68 8.31 -10.81
N ALA A 307 17.30 7.59 -9.88
CA ALA A 307 18.74 7.40 -9.88
C ALA A 307 19.22 6.61 -11.12
N CYS A 308 18.47 5.58 -11.54
CA CYS A 308 18.74 4.89 -12.82
C CYS A 308 18.63 5.82 -14.02
N THR A 309 17.63 6.72 -14.03
CA THR A 309 17.47 7.72 -15.10
C THR A 309 18.63 8.70 -15.13
N VAL A 310 19.08 9.20 -13.98
CA VAL A 310 20.25 10.09 -13.87
C VAL A 310 21.53 9.39 -14.35
N LEU A 311 21.72 8.12 -13.97
CA LEU A 311 22.87 7.34 -14.41
C LEU A 311 22.90 7.13 -15.93
N THR A 312 21.75 6.84 -16.54
CA THR A 312 21.67 6.70 -18.01
C THR A 312 21.87 8.02 -18.73
N ALA A 313 21.36 9.13 -18.20
CA ALA A 313 21.64 10.47 -18.72
C ALA A 313 23.13 10.82 -18.63
N PHE A 314 23.78 10.51 -17.51
CA PHE A 314 25.24 10.66 -17.36
C PHE A 314 26.02 9.85 -18.41
N CYS A 315 25.60 8.59 -18.64
CA CYS A 315 26.21 7.75 -19.66
C CYS A 315 26.05 8.36 -21.06
N MET A 316 24.91 8.91 -21.41
CA MET A 316 24.65 9.59 -22.67
C MET A 316 25.54 10.84 -22.84
N CYS A 317 25.61 11.68 -21.81
CA CYS A 317 26.47 12.89 -21.84
C CYS A 317 27.93 12.52 -22.00
N SER A 318 28.44 11.49 -21.31
CA SER A 318 29.81 11.04 -21.46
C SER A 318 30.10 10.50 -22.86
N ASN A 319 29.19 9.71 -23.45
CA ASN A 319 29.31 9.25 -24.83
C ASN A 319 29.33 10.42 -25.84
N ALA A 320 28.49 11.43 -25.65
CA ALA A 320 28.52 12.63 -26.48
C ALA A 320 29.88 13.39 -26.39
N CYS A 321 30.41 13.54 -25.18
CA CYS A 321 31.73 14.14 -24.98
C CYS A 321 32.84 13.36 -25.69
N VAL A 322 32.81 12.02 -25.60
CA VAL A 322 33.77 11.16 -26.33
C VAL A 322 33.65 11.36 -27.83
N LEU A 323 32.44 11.43 -28.40
CA LEU A 323 32.24 11.69 -29.83
C LEU A 323 32.77 13.06 -30.25
N ILE A 324 32.53 14.10 -29.46
CA ILE A 324 33.08 15.45 -29.69
C ILE A 324 34.60 15.38 -29.70
N MET A 325 35.23 14.74 -28.70
CA MET A 325 36.69 14.60 -28.65
C MET A 325 37.25 13.89 -29.88
N LEU A 326 36.61 12.82 -30.36
CA LEU A 326 36.99 12.10 -31.56
C LEU A 326 36.86 12.95 -32.85
N SER A 327 36.02 13.99 -32.85
CA SER A 327 35.82 14.90 -33.96
C SER A 327 36.83 16.04 -33.98
N LEU A 328 37.52 16.36 -32.88
CA LEU A 328 38.45 17.47 -32.71
C LEU A 328 39.84 17.20 -33.34
N LYS A 329 39.89 16.83 -34.62
CA LYS A 329 41.14 16.44 -35.33
C LYS A 329 42.13 17.57 -35.56
N ASN A 330 41.69 18.84 -35.56
CA ASN A 330 42.49 20.01 -35.93
C ASN A 330 42.79 20.96 -34.75
N VAL A 331 42.22 20.71 -33.58
CA VAL A 331 42.39 21.58 -32.40
C VAL A 331 43.63 21.19 -31.61
N GLN A 332 44.47 22.18 -31.25
CA GLN A 332 45.60 21.92 -30.35
C GLN A 332 45.11 21.64 -28.94
N VAL A 333 45.66 20.61 -28.31
CA VAL A 333 45.34 20.28 -26.94
C VAL A 333 46.10 21.18 -25.98
N PRO A 334 45.43 21.84 -25.02
CA PRO A 334 46.08 22.64 -23.98
C PRO A 334 47.07 21.80 -23.16
N PHE A 335 48.20 22.41 -22.79
CA PHE A 335 49.27 21.72 -22.05
C PHE A 335 48.75 21.11 -20.73
N PHE A 336 47.87 21.82 -20.02
CA PHE A 336 47.27 21.35 -18.77
C PHE A 336 46.46 20.03 -18.96
N ILE A 337 45.69 19.91 -20.04
CA ILE A 337 44.94 18.70 -20.35
C ILE A 337 45.90 17.54 -20.69
N LYS A 338 47.00 17.81 -21.38
CA LYS A 338 48.01 16.81 -21.63
C LYS A 338 48.61 16.23 -20.35
N TYR A 339 49.04 17.10 -19.43
CA TYR A 339 49.63 16.68 -18.18
C TYR A 339 48.62 15.87 -17.33
N LEU A 340 47.41 16.39 -17.13
CA LEU A 340 46.37 15.74 -16.30
C LEU A 340 46.00 14.36 -16.83
N ILE A 341 45.79 14.22 -18.13
CA ILE A 341 45.36 12.95 -18.73
C ILE A 341 46.50 11.93 -18.75
N PHE A 342 47.69 12.29 -19.15
CA PHE A 342 48.79 11.33 -19.37
C PHE A 342 49.55 10.98 -18.10
N GLU A 343 49.81 11.93 -17.23
CA GLU A 343 50.63 11.70 -16.04
C GLU A 343 49.78 11.25 -14.82
N VAL A 344 48.49 11.64 -14.75
CA VAL A 344 47.67 11.39 -13.58
C VAL A 344 46.59 10.36 -13.87
N ILE A 345 45.73 10.58 -14.87
CA ILE A 345 44.49 9.81 -15.04
C ILE A 345 44.71 8.51 -15.85
N ALA A 346 45.41 8.56 -16.96
CA ALA A 346 45.58 7.39 -17.83
C ALA A 346 46.31 6.22 -17.14
N PRO A 347 47.36 6.43 -16.34
CA PRO A 347 47.96 5.34 -15.56
C PRO A 347 47.05 4.75 -14.51
N SER A 348 46.25 5.58 -13.81
CA SER A 348 45.33 5.12 -12.79
C SER A 348 44.18 4.25 -13.36
N VAL A 349 43.86 4.40 -14.64
CA VAL A 349 42.81 3.64 -15.34
C VAL A 349 43.37 2.45 -16.15
N GLY A 350 44.67 2.14 -15.97
CA GLY A 350 45.34 1.01 -16.60
C GLY A 350 45.61 1.20 -18.11
N LEU A 351 45.74 2.45 -18.59
CA LEU A 351 46.18 2.76 -19.95
C LEU A 351 47.67 2.89 -19.95
N HIS A 352 48.37 1.94 -20.60
CA HIS A 352 49.83 2.04 -20.83
C HIS A 352 50.12 3.07 -21.93
N THR A 353 50.27 4.33 -21.51
CA THR A 353 50.60 5.46 -22.42
C THR A 353 51.92 5.28 -23.13
N ASN A 354 52.86 4.53 -22.54
CA ASN A 354 54.18 4.27 -23.10
C ASN A 354 54.18 3.53 -24.46
N GLU A 355 53.25 2.60 -24.68
CA GLU A 355 53.15 1.88 -25.95
C GLU A 355 52.55 2.73 -27.07
N MET A 356 51.57 3.57 -26.76
CA MET A 356 50.97 4.49 -27.73
C MET A 356 51.96 5.59 -28.17
N PHE A 357 52.74 6.10 -27.21
CA PHE A 357 53.79 7.09 -27.50
C PHE A 357 55.05 6.49 -28.13
N SER A 358 55.36 5.21 -27.89
CA SER A 358 56.52 4.55 -28.54
C SER A 358 56.34 4.47 -30.05
N SER A 359 55.13 4.23 -30.53
CA SER A 359 54.83 4.27 -31.98
C SER A 359 54.96 5.68 -32.56
N THR A 360 54.55 6.70 -31.80
CA THR A 360 54.63 8.11 -32.19
C THR A 360 56.06 8.63 -32.08
N LYS A 361 56.79 8.27 -31.00
CA LYS A 361 58.18 8.58 -30.80
C LYS A 361 59.09 7.91 -31.89
N ARG A 362 58.74 6.66 -32.23
CA ARG A 362 59.42 5.95 -33.35
C ARG A 362 59.19 6.63 -34.71
N ARG A 363 58.01 7.23 -34.93
CA ARG A 363 57.71 8.06 -36.11
C ARG A 363 58.39 9.42 -36.05
N GLU A 364 58.51 10.03 -34.90
CA GLU A 364 59.22 11.28 -34.67
C GLU A 364 60.76 11.08 -34.90
N ASP A 365 61.35 10.04 -34.32
CA ASP A 365 62.72 9.65 -34.52
C ASP A 365 63.02 9.30 -36.00
N SER A 366 62.08 8.62 -36.67
CA SER A 366 62.23 8.38 -38.12
C SER A 366 62.12 9.68 -38.93
N SER A 367 61.28 10.65 -38.49
CA SER A 367 61.23 11.96 -39.15
C SER A 367 62.43 12.84 -38.91
N TRP A 368 63.05 12.71 -37.71
CA TRP A 368 64.34 13.37 -37.45
C TRP A 368 65.50 12.77 -38.28
N ARG A 369 65.59 11.46 -38.49
CA ARG A 369 66.52 10.80 -39.38
C ARG A 369 66.30 11.21 -40.82
N ILE A 370 65.07 11.36 -41.28
CA ILE A 370 64.73 11.86 -42.62
C ILE A 370 65.14 13.36 -42.76
N LYS A 371 65.07 14.15 -41.67
CA LYS A 371 65.55 15.56 -41.68
C LYS A 371 67.04 15.70 -41.77
N THR A 372 67.85 14.76 -41.28
CA THR A 372 69.31 14.78 -41.33
C THR A 372 69.83 14.30 -42.68
N ASP A 373 69.11 13.44 -43.41
CA ASP A 373 69.52 12.91 -44.71
C ASP A 373 69.05 13.72 -45.95
N PHE A 374 67.97 14.54 -45.77
CA PHE A 374 67.44 15.36 -46.85
C PHE A 374 67.17 16.79 -46.38
N GLN A 375 67.94 17.75 -46.94
CA GLN A 375 67.75 19.18 -46.61
C GLN A 375 66.45 19.83 -47.02
N VAL A 376 65.50 19.10 -47.58
CA VAL A 376 64.18 19.62 -47.96
C VAL A 376 63.08 18.55 -47.78
N ALA A 377 62.67 18.30 -46.58
CA ALA A 377 61.38 17.61 -46.41
C ALA A 377 60.26 18.60 -46.78
N PRO A 378 59.29 18.24 -47.69
CA PRO A 378 58.24 19.16 -48.11
C PRO A 378 57.39 19.52 -46.88
N LYS A 379 57.06 20.80 -46.73
CA LYS A 379 56.18 21.36 -45.64
C LYS A 379 54.92 20.55 -45.43
N THR A 380 54.44 19.89 -46.46
CA THR A 380 53.28 18.98 -46.50
C THR A 380 53.47 17.71 -45.68
N ILE A 381 54.68 17.15 -45.55
CA ILE A 381 54.91 15.94 -44.74
C ILE A 381 54.84 16.27 -43.25
N TYR A 382 55.43 17.42 -42.86
CA TYR A 382 55.48 17.88 -41.49
C TYR A 382 54.07 18.20 -40.96
N THR A 383 53.29 18.89 -41.75
CA THR A 383 51.86 19.20 -41.39
C THR A 383 50.97 17.94 -41.31
N ARG A 384 51.30 16.90 -42.09
CA ARG A 384 50.55 15.62 -42.02
C ARG A 384 50.87 14.82 -40.77
N ILE A 385 52.14 14.77 -40.37
CA ILE A 385 52.58 14.09 -39.14
C ILE A 385 51.98 14.78 -37.88
N GLU A 386 52.07 16.12 -37.86
CA GLU A 386 51.50 16.89 -36.77
C GLU A 386 49.95 16.69 -36.64
N LYS A 387 49.26 16.56 -37.75
CA LYS A 387 47.81 16.29 -37.78
C LYS A 387 47.47 14.88 -37.27
N GLU A 388 48.24 13.86 -37.61
CA GLU A 388 48.06 12.50 -37.10
C GLU A 388 48.37 12.41 -35.60
N LEU A 389 49.43 13.10 -35.11
CA LEU A 389 49.77 13.22 -33.70
C LEU A 389 48.62 13.82 -32.86
N ARG A 390 47.98 14.89 -33.37
CA ARG A 390 46.81 15.50 -32.70
C ARG A 390 45.64 14.56 -32.64
N LYS A 391 45.40 13.82 -33.71
CA LYS A 391 44.31 12.84 -33.79
C LYS A 391 44.50 11.69 -32.78
N ASP A 392 45.71 11.13 -32.72
CA ASP A 392 46.02 10.05 -31.78
C ASP A 392 45.95 10.52 -30.33
N PHE A 393 46.34 11.79 -30.08
CA PHE A 393 46.20 12.39 -28.77
C PHE A 393 44.71 12.53 -28.31
N TRP A 394 43.84 13.08 -29.17
CA TRP A 394 42.42 13.18 -28.86
C TRP A 394 41.76 11.81 -28.72
N ARG A 395 42.20 10.80 -29.46
CA ARG A 395 41.77 9.41 -29.29
C ARG A 395 42.12 8.87 -27.90
N CYS A 396 43.35 9.15 -27.42
CA CYS A 396 43.80 8.76 -26.08
C CYS A 396 42.96 9.46 -25.00
N CYS A 397 42.69 10.76 -25.13
CA CYS A 397 41.83 11.51 -24.24
C CYS A 397 40.43 10.90 -24.19
N ALA A 398 39.84 10.55 -25.33
CA ALA A 398 38.54 9.92 -25.45
C ALA A 398 38.49 8.54 -24.75
N GLN A 399 39.51 7.69 -24.95
CA GLN A 399 39.61 6.38 -24.31
C GLN A 399 39.80 6.48 -22.79
N THR A 400 40.56 7.47 -22.31
CA THR A 400 40.74 7.73 -20.89
C THR A 400 39.41 8.14 -20.25
N LEU A 401 38.67 9.07 -20.87
CA LEU A 401 37.35 9.50 -20.42
C LEU A 401 36.37 8.35 -20.40
N ASP A 402 36.32 7.52 -21.44
CA ASP A 402 35.48 6.33 -21.52
C ASP A 402 35.69 5.40 -20.33
N ARG A 403 36.94 5.06 -20.01
CA ARG A 403 37.25 4.16 -18.88
C ARG A 403 36.91 4.78 -17.54
N CYS A 404 37.19 6.07 -17.34
CA CYS A 404 36.83 6.78 -16.11
C CYS A 404 35.31 6.78 -15.90
N CYS A 405 34.53 7.13 -16.93
CA CYS A 405 33.10 7.16 -16.89
C CYS A 405 32.49 5.76 -16.67
N PHE A 406 33.05 4.73 -17.30
CA PHE A 406 32.63 3.34 -17.08
C PHE A 406 32.83 2.90 -15.62
N ILE A 407 34.03 3.15 -15.05
CA ILE A 407 34.31 2.80 -13.64
C ILE A 407 33.38 3.56 -12.72
N ALA A 408 33.22 4.87 -12.92
CA ALA A 408 32.29 5.69 -12.12
C ALA A 408 30.84 5.18 -12.21
N PHE A 409 30.38 4.82 -13.40
CA PHE A 409 29.08 4.25 -13.62
C PHE A 409 28.89 2.94 -12.83
N VAL A 410 29.81 2.01 -12.91
CA VAL A 410 29.76 0.71 -12.22
C VAL A 410 29.71 0.91 -10.70
N VAL A 411 30.58 1.77 -10.16
CA VAL A 411 30.63 2.05 -8.71
C VAL A 411 29.30 2.67 -8.23
N LEU A 412 28.78 3.66 -8.96
CA LEU A 412 27.51 4.30 -8.61
C LEU A 412 26.32 3.34 -8.71
N PHE A 413 26.27 2.52 -9.75
CA PHE A 413 25.20 1.54 -9.93
C PHE A 413 25.22 0.45 -8.86
N LEU A 414 26.41 -0.07 -8.50
CA LEU A 414 26.54 -1.04 -7.41
C LEU A 414 26.16 -0.43 -6.05
N SER A 415 26.58 0.81 -5.78
CA SER A 415 26.19 1.54 -4.57
C SER A 415 24.67 1.73 -4.48
N LEU A 416 24.02 2.11 -5.58
CA LEU A 416 22.58 2.29 -5.67
C LEU A 416 21.85 0.97 -5.41
N SER A 417 22.27 -0.11 -6.06
CA SER A 417 21.66 -1.44 -5.90
C SER A 417 21.83 -1.97 -4.48
N LEU A 418 22.99 -1.78 -3.86
CA LEU A 418 23.26 -2.19 -2.49
C LEU A 418 22.39 -1.41 -1.49
N ASN A 419 22.27 -0.10 -1.65
CA ASN A 419 21.40 0.73 -0.80
C ASN A 419 19.94 0.27 -0.89
N PHE A 420 19.45 -0.07 -2.07
CA PHE A 420 18.09 -0.57 -2.26
C PHE A 420 17.86 -1.89 -1.50
N VAL A 421 18.76 -2.85 -1.61
CA VAL A 421 18.69 -4.16 -0.95
C VAL A 421 18.83 -4.05 0.58
N THR A 422 19.69 -3.17 1.09
CA THR A 422 19.90 -3.00 2.53
C THR A 422 18.68 -2.42 3.25
N VAL A 423 17.88 -1.60 2.59
CA VAL A 423 16.62 -1.06 3.14
C VAL A 423 15.60 -2.19 3.31
N ASP A 424 15.46 -3.06 2.30
CA ASP A 424 14.58 -4.24 2.34
C ASP A 424 14.93 -5.18 3.52
N LEU A 425 16.22 -5.49 3.70
CA LEU A 425 16.69 -6.37 4.77
C LEU A 425 16.46 -5.78 6.18
N ARG A 426 16.60 -4.47 6.36
CA ARG A 426 16.37 -3.80 7.65
C ARG A 426 14.90 -3.84 8.06
N ASP A 427 13.99 -3.67 7.12
CA ASP A 427 12.55 -3.70 7.41
C ASP A 427 12.04 -5.12 7.65
N SER A 428 12.55 -6.11 6.91
CA SER A 428 12.28 -7.52 7.15
C SER A 428 12.73 -7.98 8.55
N SER A 429 13.84 -7.43 9.07
CA SER A 429 14.33 -7.73 10.42
C SER A 429 13.50 -7.06 11.52
N ARG A 430 12.99 -5.84 11.30
CA ARG A 430 12.10 -5.15 12.24
C ARG A 430 10.74 -5.83 12.37
N GLY A 431 10.23 -6.42 11.29
CA GLY A 431 8.97 -7.17 11.30
C GLY A 431 9.02 -8.48 12.10
N LYS A 432 10.19 -9.10 12.22
CA LYS A 432 10.40 -10.33 13.03
C LYS A 432 10.58 -10.07 14.53
N LEU A 433 10.87 -8.84 14.94
CA LEU A 433 11.04 -8.44 16.34
C LEU A 433 9.75 -7.93 16.98
N SER A 434 8.70 -7.70 16.19
CA SER A 434 7.38 -7.21 16.66
C SER A 434 6.27 -8.26 16.57
N SER A 435 6.57 -9.47 16.16
CA SER A 435 5.71 -10.67 16.22
C SER A 435 6.11 -11.54 17.41
#